data_374b3e862d4fe48094884257e2855a52
#
_entry.id   374b3e862d4fe48094884257e2855a52
#
_cell.length_a   1.000
_cell.length_b   1.000
_cell.length_c   1.000
_cell.angle_alpha   90.00
_cell.angle_beta   90.00
_cell.angle_gamma   90.00
#
_symmetry.space_group_name_H-M   'P 1'
#
loop_
_entity.id
_entity.type
_entity.pdbx_description
1 polymer ?
#
loop_
_entity_poly.entity_id
_entity_poly.type
_entity_poly.pdbx_seq_one_letter_code
_entity_poly.pdbx_strand_id
1 'polypeptide(L)'
;VCADIDNDGWFDLFTTEIVHWDVGKSSDPSEILLNTKDPQVRFVRPGNENTGILHDHATPFWDDGDMTAAVFDFDNDGWNDIYLGSSDYPGTRGYLFHQDAPLKFTSVPTADFFEHLRSHGVVAADFDRDGDIDIVVGHSRARCGGQYANDCYATQQIRFFENIYEKKGNFVGLKLEGGKNANRSAIGAVVEVTAGGTTQKQAVDGGHGHYGTQKDMVLVFGIGDSCSAQVKVIWPDKVRTTQEFALDSGSYYYVRQGEMPVAFKPGEKPWFKK
;
A
#
# COMPACT_ATOMS: atom_id res chain seq x y z
N VAL A 1 -2.81 -7.48 -4.35
CA VAL A 1 -3.27 -6.23 -3.74
C VAL A 1 -4.24 -5.56 -4.69
N CYS A 2 -5.25 -4.84 -4.16
CA CYS A 2 -6.19 -4.06 -4.95
C CYS A 2 -6.03 -2.59 -4.54
N ALA A 3 -5.75 -1.71 -5.50
CA ALA A 3 -5.57 -0.27 -5.29
C ALA A 3 -5.85 0.49 -6.60
N ASP A 4 -6.16 1.77 -6.52
CA ASP A 4 -6.17 2.69 -7.65
C ASP A 4 -4.72 3.14 -7.88
N ILE A 5 -3.99 2.39 -8.73
CA ILE A 5 -2.53 2.54 -8.83
C ILE A 5 -2.15 3.76 -9.67
N ASP A 6 -2.92 4.05 -10.72
CA ASP A 6 -2.64 5.16 -11.65
C ASP A 6 -3.51 6.40 -11.42
N ASN A 7 -4.27 6.43 -10.32
CA ASN A 7 -5.18 7.51 -9.93
C ASN A 7 -6.26 7.80 -11.00
N ASP A 8 -6.71 6.79 -11.73
CA ASP A 8 -7.76 6.93 -12.75
C ASP A 8 -9.18 6.77 -12.20
N GLY A 9 -9.28 6.46 -10.89
CA GLY A 9 -10.54 6.28 -10.17
C GLY A 9 -11.08 4.86 -10.21
N TRP A 10 -10.36 3.90 -10.77
CA TRP A 10 -10.73 2.49 -10.80
C TRP A 10 -9.67 1.66 -10.06
N PHE A 11 -10.14 0.65 -9.34
CA PHE A 11 -9.22 -0.24 -8.65
C PHE A 11 -8.56 -1.22 -9.63
N ASP A 12 -7.24 -1.24 -9.58
CA ASP A 12 -6.36 -2.15 -10.27
C ASP A 12 -5.97 -3.32 -9.37
N LEU A 13 -5.20 -4.24 -9.92
CA LEU A 13 -4.60 -5.34 -9.17
C LEU A 13 -3.07 -5.27 -9.32
N PHE A 14 -2.37 -5.52 -8.23
CA PHE A 14 -0.98 -5.92 -8.25
C PHE A 14 -0.89 -7.38 -7.83
N THR A 15 -0.40 -8.24 -8.72
CA THR A 15 -0.21 -9.66 -8.47
C THR A 15 1.24 -9.94 -8.10
N THR A 16 1.46 -10.94 -7.27
CA THR A 16 2.79 -11.40 -6.88
C THR A 16 2.94 -12.87 -7.24
N GLU A 17 4.09 -13.22 -7.78
CA GLU A 17 4.38 -14.57 -8.27
C GLU A 17 5.74 -15.07 -7.78
N ILE A 18 5.85 -16.36 -7.57
CA ILE A 18 7.14 -17.04 -7.34
C ILE A 18 7.63 -17.55 -8.69
N VAL A 19 8.74 -17.01 -9.15
CA VAL A 19 9.34 -17.39 -10.44
C VAL A 19 10.76 -17.89 -10.22
N HIS A 20 11.11 -18.98 -10.88
CA HIS A 20 12.44 -19.54 -10.88
C HIS A 20 13.10 -19.36 -12.26
N TRP A 21 14.41 -19.19 -12.28
CA TRP A 21 15.20 -18.97 -13.50
C TRP A 21 14.94 -20.03 -14.58
N ASP A 22 14.69 -21.28 -14.20
CA ASP A 22 14.51 -22.42 -15.12
C ASP A 22 13.12 -22.47 -15.76
N VAL A 23 12.14 -21.82 -15.16
CA VAL A 23 10.79 -21.68 -15.74
C VAL A 23 10.63 -20.32 -16.45
N GLY A 24 11.28 -19.28 -15.95
CA GLY A 24 11.40 -17.97 -16.59
C GLY A 24 10.09 -17.50 -17.23
N LYS A 25 10.09 -17.30 -18.54
CA LYS A 25 8.95 -16.78 -19.31
C LYS A 25 7.72 -17.71 -19.37
N SER A 26 7.79 -18.93 -18.85
CA SER A 26 6.63 -19.81 -18.73
C SER A 26 5.81 -19.58 -17.47
N SER A 27 6.26 -18.69 -16.59
CA SER A 27 5.52 -18.21 -15.43
C SER A 27 5.17 -16.72 -15.62
N ASP A 28 4.05 -16.29 -15.02
CA ASP A 28 3.70 -14.88 -14.97
C ASP A 28 4.64 -14.16 -13.99
N PRO A 29 5.10 -12.93 -14.29
CA PRO A 29 5.84 -12.12 -13.34
C PRO A 29 4.91 -11.47 -12.32
N SER A 30 5.47 -10.94 -11.23
CA SER A 30 4.79 -9.97 -10.38
C SER A 30 4.55 -8.70 -11.18
N GLU A 31 3.28 -8.26 -11.31
CA GLU A 31 2.92 -7.18 -12.23
C GLU A 31 1.63 -6.44 -11.87
N ILE A 32 1.44 -5.31 -12.50
CA ILE A 32 0.20 -4.54 -12.47
C ILE A 32 -0.76 -5.08 -13.52
N LEU A 33 -2.02 -5.23 -13.12
CA LEU A 33 -3.14 -5.50 -13.99
C LEU A 33 -4.10 -4.31 -13.93
N LEU A 34 -4.12 -3.50 -14.98
CA LEU A 34 -4.94 -2.29 -15.06
C LEU A 34 -6.38 -2.60 -15.41
N ASN A 35 -7.29 -2.00 -14.66
CA ASN A 35 -8.72 -2.08 -14.93
C ASN A 35 -9.08 -1.33 -16.20
N THR A 36 -9.72 -1.99 -17.14
CA THR A 36 -10.13 -1.38 -18.43
C THR A 36 -11.42 -0.58 -18.34
N LYS A 37 -12.02 -0.48 -17.15
CA LYS A 37 -13.35 0.16 -16.95
C LYS A 37 -14.48 -0.55 -17.70
N ASP A 38 -14.23 -1.76 -18.20
CA ASP A 38 -15.23 -2.58 -18.88
C ASP A 38 -16.26 -3.11 -17.87
N PRO A 39 -17.56 -3.01 -18.14
CA PRO A 39 -18.60 -3.58 -17.26
C PRO A 39 -18.44 -5.07 -16.96
N GLN A 40 -17.69 -5.81 -17.79
CA GLN A 40 -17.36 -7.22 -17.56
C GLN A 40 -16.13 -7.43 -16.68
N VAL A 41 -15.60 -6.35 -16.06
CA VAL A 41 -14.42 -6.38 -15.18
C VAL A 41 -13.22 -7.06 -15.87
N ARG A 42 -12.63 -6.35 -16.80
CA ARG A 42 -11.45 -6.81 -17.55
C ARG A 42 -10.22 -6.04 -17.11
N PHE A 43 -9.08 -6.70 -17.20
CA PHE A 43 -7.78 -6.12 -16.91
C PHE A 43 -6.86 -6.26 -18.13
N VAL A 44 -5.91 -5.34 -18.24
CA VAL A 44 -4.82 -5.38 -19.23
C VAL A 44 -3.49 -5.32 -18.51
N ARG A 45 -2.47 -5.90 -19.12
CA ARG A 45 -1.09 -5.92 -18.62
C ARG A 45 -0.29 -4.83 -19.32
N PRO A 46 0.16 -3.77 -18.62
CA PRO A 46 1.04 -2.77 -19.22
C PRO A 46 2.42 -3.35 -19.54
N GLY A 47 2.83 -4.39 -18.81
CA GLY A 47 4.13 -5.04 -18.87
C GLY A 47 5.21 -4.32 -18.05
N ASN A 48 6.05 -5.10 -17.37
CA ASN A 48 7.06 -4.58 -16.44
C ASN A 48 8.12 -3.71 -17.12
N GLU A 49 8.48 -4.00 -18.36
CA GLU A 49 9.37 -3.16 -19.16
C GLU A 49 8.82 -1.74 -19.39
N ASN A 50 7.50 -1.58 -19.37
CA ASN A 50 6.86 -0.29 -19.52
C ASN A 50 6.65 0.42 -18.20
N THR A 51 6.47 -0.32 -17.11
CA THR A 51 6.23 0.24 -15.78
C THR A 51 7.50 0.46 -14.97
N GLY A 52 8.57 -0.30 -15.24
CA GLY A 52 9.82 -0.23 -14.48
C GLY A 52 9.86 -1.15 -13.26
N ILE A 53 8.83 -2.00 -13.05
CA ILE A 53 8.82 -2.99 -11.97
C ILE A 53 9.66 -4.19 -12.42
N LEU A 54 10.96 -4.08 -12.21
CA LEU A 54 11.95 -5.06 -12.67
C LEU A 54 12.81 -5.52 -11.50
N HIS A 55 13.11 -6.81 -11.47
CA HIS A 55 14.08 -7.37 -10.54
C HIS A 55 15.49 -7.36 -11.15
N ASP A 56 16.47 -7.00 -10.34
CA ASP A 56 17.87 -7.12 -10.69
C ASP A 56 18.38 -8.50 -10.27
N HIS A 57 18.82 -9.28 -11.25
CA HIS A 57 19.39 -10.59 -11.03
C HIS A 57 20.91 -10.56 -11.20
N ALA A 58 21.64 -10.74 -10.10
CA ALA A 58 23.10 -10.73 -10.12
C ALA A 58 23.74 -11.95 -10.83
N THR A 59 22.97 -13.02 -11.00
CA THR A 59 23.41 -14.27 -11.64
C THR A 59 22.31 -14.84 -12.54
N PRO A 60 22.64 -15.72 -13.52
CA PRO A 60 21.61 -16.37 -14.32
C PRO A 60 20.79 -17.43 -13.55
N PHE A 61 21.17 -17.73 -12.33
CA PHE A 61 20.46 -18.66 -11.43
C PHE A 61 19.83 -17.85 -10.30
N TRP A 62 18.58 -17.48 -10.47
CA TRP A 62 17.84 -16.61 -9.55
C TRP A 62 16.48 -17.21 -9.20
N ASP A 63 15.97 -16.77 -8.08
CA ASP A 63 14.62 -17.08 -7.65
C ASP A 63 13.95 -15.77 -7.23
N ASP A 64 12.84 -15.41 -7.86
CA ASP A 64 11.96 -14.35 -7.39
C ASP A 64 10.89 -14.98 -6.52
N GLY A 65 10.93 -14.66 -5.26
CA GLY A 65 10.07 -15.27 -4.27
C GLY A 65 8.93 -14.34 -3.83
N ASP A 66 8.33 -13.61 -4.75
CA ASP A 66 7.39 -12.57 -4.45
C ASP A 66 6.08 -13.13 -3.90
N MET A 67 5.91 -13.09 -2.60
CA MET A 67 4.76 -13.69 -1.93
C MET A 67 3.74 -12.66 -1.43
N THR A 68 4.18 -11.44 -1.15
CA THR A 68 3.32 -10.40 -0.61
C THR A 68 3.70 -9.04 -1.18
N ALA A 69 2.72 -8.14 -1.24
CA ALA A 69 2.97 -6.75 -1.59
C ALA A 69 2.12 -5.82 -0.73
N ALA A 70 2.59 -4.59 -0.57
CA ALA A 70 1.81 -3.48 -0.06
C ALA A 70 1.86 -2.33 -1.09
N VAL A 71 0.73 -1.65 -1.27
CA VAL A 71 0.59 -0.47 -2.13
C VAL A 71 0.19 0.69 -1.23
N PHE A 72 1.02 1.72 -1.20
CA PHE A 72 0.87 2.91 -0.34
C PHE A 72 1.74 4.03 -0.89
N ASP A 73 1.48 5.24 -0.48
CA ASP A 73 2.26 6.43 -0.81
C ASP A 73 3.25 6.68 0.35
N PHE A 74 4.57 6.46 0.14
CA PHE A 74 5.53 6.55 1.23
C PHE A 74 6.07 7.97 1.45
N ASP A 75 6.02 8.83 0.45
CA ASP A 75 6.53 10.20 0.53
C ASP A 75 5.45 11.27 0.43
N ASN A 76 4.19 10.85 0.46
CA ASN A 76 3.02 11.73 0.45
C ASN A 76 2.92 12.62 -0.81
N ASP A 77 3.46 12.17 -1.94
CA ASP A 77 3.39 12.92 -3.21
C ASP A 77 2.06 12.76 -3.94
N GLY A 78 1.24 11.81 -3.50
CA GLY A 78 -0.08 11.51 -4.04
C GLY A 78 -0.09 10.36 -5.05
N TRP A 79 1.04 9.70 -5.28
CA TRP A 79 1.12 8.49 -6.08
C TRP A 79 1.32 7.26 -5.20
N ASN A 80 0.71 6.15 -5.59
CA ASN A 80 0.88 4.88 -4.88
C ASN A 80 2.19 4.20 -5.28
N ASP A 81 3.03 3.91 -4.30
CA ASP A 81 4.25 3.12 -4.41
C ASP A 81 3.97 1.65 -4.16
N ILE A 82 4.94 0.80 -4.46
CA ILE A 82 4.80 -0.64 -4.29
C ILE A 82 5.97 -1.18 -3.48
N TYR A 83 5.68 -1.73 -2.29
CA TYR A 83 6.62 -2.60 -1.60
C TYR A 83 6.30 -4.05 -1.96
N LEU A 84 7.30 -4.75 -2.50
CA LEU A 84 7.22 -6.14 -2.89
C LEU A 84 8.02 -6.99 -1.89
N GLY A 85 7.32 -7.84 -1.16
CA GLY A 85 7.93 -8.78 -0.23
C GLY A 85 8.35 -10.07 -0.93
N SER A 86 9.39 -10.69 -0.41
CA SER A 86 9.97 -11.91 -0.96
C SER A 86 9.51 -13.18 -0.22
N SER A 87 10.25 -14.24 -0.33
CA SER A 87 10.03 -15.52 0.34
C SER A 87 11.26 -15.99 1.10
N ASP A 88 11.31 -17.29 1.39
CA ASP A 88 12.45 -17.97 2.03
C ASP A 88 13.52 -18.47 1.04
N TYR A 89 13.43 -18.14 -0.24
CA TYR A 89 14.46 -18.50 -1.21
C TYR A 89 15.77 -17.75 -0.96
N PRO A 90 16.94 -18.40 -1.19
CA PRO A 90 18.22 -17.75 -1.04
C PRO A 90 18.36 -16.54 -1.96
N GLY A 91 18.94 -15.44 -1.43
CA GLY A 91 19.18 -14.20 -2.18
C GLY A 91 17.97 -13.31 -2.36
N THR A 92 16.76 -13.73 -1.95
CA THR A 92 15.56 -12.89 -2.07
C THR A 92 15.50 -11.83 -0.97
N ARG A 93 14.95 -10.68 -1.30
CA ARG A 93 14.78 -9.54 -0.40
C ARG A 93 13.54 -8.74 -0.78
N GLY A 94 13.12 -7.82 0.10
CA GLY A 94 12.08 -6.85 -0.23
C GLY A 94 12.56 -5.79 -1.21
N TYR A 95 11.67 -5.34 -2.08
CA TYR A 95 11.89 -4.22 -3.00
C TYR A 95 10.89 -3.11 -2.70
N LEU A 96 11.33 -1.87 -2.82
CA LEU A 96 10.45 -0.71 -2.87
C LEU A 96 10.56 -0.06 -4.24
N PHE A 97 9.43 0.16 -4.89
CA PHE A 97 9.33 0.86 -6.16
C PHE A 97 8.56 2.16 -5.94
N HIS A 98 9.24 3.29 -6.16
CA HIS A 98 8.63 4.61 -6.14
C HIS A 98 7.96 4.92 -7.47
N GLN A 99 6.75 5.47 -7.44
CA GLN A 99 6.04 5.86 -8.64
C GLN A 99 6.32 7.34 -8.99
N ASP A 100 7.29 7.60 -9.88
CA ASP A 100 7.69 8.94 -10.29
C ASP A 100 6.66 9.67 -11.18
N ALA A 101 5.79 8.92 -11.82
CA ALA A 101 4.71 9.39 -12.69
C ALA A 101 3.72 8.24 -12.91
N PRO A 102 2.51 8.47 -13.46
CA PRO A 102 1.53 7.42 -13.69
C PRO A 102 2.15 6.19 -14.36
N LEU A 103 2.13 5.06 -13.65
CA LEU A 103 2.69 3.76 -14.09
C LEU A 103 4.18 3.80 -14.48
N LYS A 104 4.95 4.70 -13.88
CA LYS A 104 6.41 4.75 -14.03
C LYS A 104 7.06 4.61 -12.67
N PHE A 105 7.70 3.47 -12.47
CA PHE A 105 8.30 3.11 -11.20
C PHE A 105 9.82 3.04 -11.31
N THR A 106 10.49 3.51 -10.26
CA THR A 106 11.93 3.39 -10.08
C THR A 106 12.21 2.60 -8.80
N SER A 107 13.10 1.63 -8.88
CA SER A 107 13.51 0.86 -7.70
C SER A 107 14.27 1.76 -6.72
N VAL A 108 13.79 1.84 -5.48
CA VAL A 108 14.47 2.53 -4.39
C VAL A 108 15.55 1.61 -3.82
N PRO A 109 16.83 2.06 -3.73
CA PRO A 109 17.87 1.25 -3.10
C PRO A 109 17.54 0.94 -1.64
N THR A 110 17.39 -0.33 -1.30
CA THR A 110 17.01 -0.76 0.05
C THR A 110 18.21 -1.18 0.91
N ALA A 111 19.35 -1.51 0.27
CA ALA A 111 20.54 -2.03 0.96
C ALA A 111 21.10 -1.09 2.04
N ASP A 112 20.99 0.21 1.85
CA ASP A 112 21.54 1.23 2.76
C ASP A 112 20.51 1.73 3.80
N PHE A 113 19.22 1.37 3.67
CA PHE A 113 18.14 1.91 4.50
C PHE A 113 17.39 0.83 5.26
N PHE A 114 16.69 -0.04 4.55
CA PHE A 114 15.82 -1.03 5.18
C PHE A 114 15.88 -2.39 4.49
N GLU A 115 17.07 -2.83 4.12
CA GLU A 115 17.23 -4.18 3.60
C GLU A 115 16.60 -5.19 4.57
N HIS A 116 15.72 -6.02 4.07
CA HIS A 116 15.16 -7.13 4.80
C HIS A 116 15.25 -8.40 3.98
N LEU A 117 16.27 -9.18 4.29
CA LEU A 117 16.51 -10.46 3.63
C LEU A 117 15.32 -11.39 3.87
N ARG A 118 14.88 -12.10 2.83
CA ARG A 118 13.81 -13.09 2.91
C ARG A 118 12.57 -12.56 3.60
N SER A 119 12.15 -11.36 3.19
CA SER A 119 10.97 -10.66 3.71
C SER A 119 9.70 -11.43 3.35
N HIS A 120 9.09 -12.09 4.30
CA HIS A 120 8.04 -13.08 4.04
C HIS A 120 6.62 -12.56 4.20
N GLY A 121 6.47 -11.37 4.70
CA GLY A 121 5.19 -10.71 4.88
C GLY A 121 5.39 -9.24 5.17
N VAL A 122 4.47 -8.40 4.75
CA VAL A 122 4.52 -6.96 4.95
C VAL A 122 3.16 -6.43 5.41
N VAL A 123 3.20 -5.49 6.34
CA VAL A 123 2.07 -4.64 6.71
C VAL A 123 2.53 -3.20 6.60
N ALA A 124 1.78 -2.39 5.86
CA ALA A 124 1.99 -0.96 5.74
C ALA A 124 0.88 -0.23 6.49
N ALA A 125 1.26 0.68 7.39
CA ALA A 125 0.36 1.54 8.14
C ALA A 125 1.16 2.70 8.75
N ASP A 126 0.49 3.79 9.03
CA ASP A 126 1.04 4.83 9.88
C ASP A 126 0.89 4.42 11.34
N PHE A 127 1.95 3.85 11.94
CA PHE A 127 1.90 3.25 13.27
C PHE A 127 1.98 4.28 14.39
N ASP A 128 2.71 5.35 14.20
CA ASP A 128 2.88 6.41 15.22
C ASP A 128 1.98 7.63 14.98
N ARG A 129 1.25 7.63 13.86
CA ARG A 129 0.27 8.67 13.48
C ARG A 129 0.90 10.03 13.22
N ASP A 130 2.07 10.04 12.61
CA ASP A 130 2.75 11.25 12.15
C ASP A 130 2.35 11.67 10.71
N GLY A 131 1.64 10.82 10.02
CA GLY A 131 1.11 11.04 8.65
C GLY A 131 1.86 10.30 7.57
N ASP A 132 2.89 9.55 7.94
CA ASP A 132 3.73 8.78 7.03
C ASP A 132 3.44 7.29 7.17
N ILE A 133 3.52 6.57 6.06
CA ILE A 133 3.31 5.14 6.09
C ILE A 133 4.61 4.42 6.43
N ASP A 134 4.58 3.68 7.53
CA ASP A 134 5.61 2.77 7.98
C ASP A 134 5.39 1.35 7.47
N ILE A 135 6.39 0.49 7.62
CA ILE A 135 6.25 -0.93 7.30
C ILE A 135 6.74 -1.84 8.42
N VAL A 136 6.02 -2.95 8.61
CA VAL A 136 6.45 -4.09 9.43
C VAL A 136 6.66 -5.27 8.52
N VAL A 137 7.84 -5.88 8.59
CA VAL A 137 8.25 -6.98 7.71
C VAL A 137 8.67 -8.19 8.53
N GLY A 138 8.14 -9.35 8.15
CA GLY A 138 8.52 -10.64 8.72
C GLY A 138 9.73 -11.25 8.00
N HIS A 139 10.54 -12.05 8.69
CA HIS A 139 11.67 -12.78 8.15
C HIS A 139 11.49 -14.28 8.30
N SER A 140 11.66 -15.02 7.22
CA SER A 140 11.71 -16.47 7.24
C SER A 140 13.13 -17.00 7.45
N ARG A 141 13.26 -18.06 8.23
CA ARG A 141 14.51 -18.84 8.37
C ARG A 141 14.46 -20.21 7.71
N ALA A 142 13.39 -20.52 7.00
CA ALA A 142 13.36 -21.71 6.19
C ALA A 142 14.49 -21.64 5.14
N ARG A 143 15.10 -22.77 4.82
CA ARG A 143 16.25 -22.84 3.89
C ARG A 143 17.51 -22.06 4.29
N CYS A 144 17.62 -21.60 5.55
CA CYS A 144 18.80 -20.93 6.09
C CYS A 144 19.80 -21.96 6.63
N GLY A 145 20.58 -22.59 5.77
CA GLY A 145 21.55 -23.59 6.18
C GLY A 145 22.63 -23.85 5.13
N GLY A 146 23.72 -24.51 5.50
CA GLY A 146 24.81 -24.85 4.61
C GLY A 146 25.43 -23.59 3.96
N GLN A 147 25.51 -23.56 2.64
CA GLN A 147 26.07 -22.45 1.87
C GLN A 147 25.25 -21.15 1.98
N TYR A 148 24.00 -21.20 2.41
CA TYR A 148 23.09 -20.07 2.54
C TYR A 148 23.00 -19.50 3.95
N ALA A 149 23.84 -19.94 4.88
CA ALA A 149 23.81 -19.50 6.27
C ALA A 149 24.05 -18.00 6.44
N ASN A 150 24.83 -17.40 5.55
CA ASN A 150 25.15 -15.95 5.57
C ASN A 150 24.08 -15.06 4.92
N ASP A 151 23.11 -15.66 4.26
CA ASP A 151 21.99 -14.99 3.58
C ASP A 151 20.74 -14.93 4.49
N CYS A 152 20.95 -15.05 5.78
CA CYS A 152 19.88 -15.04 6.78
C CYS A 152 20.31 -14.32 8.04
N TYR A 153 19.36 -13.73 8.73
CA TYR A 153 19.60 -13.26 10.10
C TYR A 153 19.81 -14.45 11.04
N ALA A 154 20.59 -14.24 12.11
CA ALA A 154 20.91 -15.27 13.08
C ALA A 154 19.66 -15.86 13.79
N THR A 155 18.61 -15.07 13.92
CA THR A 155 17.33 -15.46 14.54
C THR A 155 16.16 -15.10 13.63
N GLN A 156 14.99 -15.67 13.88
CA GLN A 156 13.75 -15.17 13.32
C GLN A 156 13.52 -13.73 13.77
N GLN A 157 13.09 -12.87 12.84
CA GLN A 157 12.91 -11.44 13.13
C GLN A 157 11.60 -10.96 12.54
N ILE A 158 10.98 -10.02 13.27
CA ILE A 158 10.00 -9.08 12.73
C ILE A 158 10.65 -7.72 12.91
N ARG A 159 10.72 -6.94 11.84
CA ARG A 159 11.32 -5.61 11.86
C ARG A 159 10.26 -4.57 11.58
N PHE A 160 10.30 -3.51 12.37
CA PHE A 160 9.59 -2.28 12.15
C PHE A 160 10.55 -1.28 11.50
N PHE A 161 10.11 -0.68 10.41
CA PHE A 161 10.81 0.38 9.71
C PHE A 161 9.94 1.63 9.77
N GLU A 162 10.34 2.56 10.63
CA GLU A 162 9.77 3.90 10.72
C GLU A 162 10.17 4.71 9.50
N ASN A 163 9.21 5.39 8.89
CA ASN A 163 9.45 6.23 7.74
C ASN A 163 9.97 7.61 8.17
N ILE A 164 11.25 7.83 8.03
CA ILE A 164 11.94 9.09 8.37
C ILE A 164 12.37 9.87 7.12
N TYR A 165 11.72 9.66 5.99
CA TYR A 165 12.04 10.36 4.75
C TYR A 165 11.77 11.85 4.89
N GLU A 166 12.79 12.71 4.61
CA GLU A 166 12.71 14.15 4.92
C GLU A 166 11.91 14.97 3.90
N LYS A 167 11.78 14.49 2.66
CA LYS A 167 11.13 15.22 1.56
C LYS A 167 9.71 14.72 1.33
N LYS A 168 8.90 14.75 2.37
CA LYS A 168 7.52 14.30 2.28
C LYS A 168 6.57 15.44 1.96
N GLY A 169 5.50 15.12 1.21
CA GLY A 169 4.36 15.98 1.02
C GLY A 169 3.47 16.07 2.26
N ASN A 170 2.42 16.87 2.17
CA ASN A 170 1.37 16.93 3.18
C ASN A 170 0.43 15.72 3.06
N PHE A 171 -0.35 15.46 4.11
CA PHE A 171 -1.31 14.36 4.15
C PHE A 171 -2.67 14.75 4.72
N VAL A 172 -3.66 13.87 4.50
CA VAL A 172 -4.95 13.85 5.19
C VAL A 172 -5.25 12.43 5.62
N GLY A 173 -5.46 12.21 6.93
CA GLY A 173 -5.81 10.91 7.50
C GLY A 173 -7.31 10.80 7.81
N LEU A 174 -7.94 9.66 7.51
CA LEU A 174 -9.38 9.47 7.65
C LEU A 174 -9.72 8.18 8.40
N LYS A 175 -10.38 8.29 9.54
CA LYS A 175 -11.02 7.18 10.25
C LYS A 175 -12.52 7.24 10.04
N LEU A 176 -13.07 6.26 9.37
CA LEU A 176 -14.51 6.21 9.08
C LEU A 176 -15.28 5.38 10.13
N GLU A 177 -16.48 5.83 10.47
CA GLU A 177 -17.46 5.04 11.23
C GLU A 177 -18.83 5.07 10.53
N GLY A 178 -19.34 3.89 10.19
CA GLY A 178 -20.68 3.74 9.61
C GLY A 178 -21.78 4.10 10.61
N GLY A 179 -22.82 4.76 10.10
CA GLY A 179 -24.01 5.09 10.85
C GLY A 179 -25.05 3.94 10.87
N LYS A 180 -26.32 4.31 11.03
CA LYS A 180 -27.41 3.34 11.19
C LYS A 180 -27.57 2.35 10.03
N ASN A 181 -27.22 2.76 8.80
CA ASN A 181 -27.48 1.98 7.58
C ASN A 181 -26.22 1.33 7.00
N ALA A 182 -25.06 1.51 7.63
CA ALA A 182 -23.78 0.93 7.23
C ALA A 182 -23.17 0.16 8.39
N ASN A 183 -22.24 -0.75 8.10
CA ASN A 183 -21.49 -1.42 9.14
C ASN A 183 -20.62 -0.42 9.91
N ARG A 184 -20.46 -0.62 11.22
CA ARG A 184 -19.76 0.31 12.10
C ARG A 184 -18.31 0.56 11.67
N SER A 185 -17.62 -0.46 11.22
CA SER A 185 -16.21 -0.35 10.76
C SER A 185 -16.08 0.31 9.39
N ALA A 186 -17.18 0.68 8.75
CA ALA A 186 -17.25 1.27 7.41
C ALA A 186 -16.60 0.40 6.30
N ILE A 187 -16.38 -0.90 6.54
CA ILE A 187 -15.83 -1.81 5.51
C ILE A 187 -16.71 -1.75 4.27
N GLY A 188 -16.09 -1.50 3.11
CA GLY A 188 -16.73 -1.27 1.82
C GLY A 188 -17.03 0.21 1.52
N ALA A 189 -16.71 1.14 2.44
CA ALA A 189 -16.68 2.55 2.11
C ALA A 189 -15.54 2.84 1.14
N VAL A 190 -15.79 3.77 0.21
CA VAL A 190 -14.79 4.27 -0.73
C VAL A 190 -14.58 5.75 -0.46
N VAL A 191 -13.34 6.18 -0.44
CA VAL A 191 -12.96 7.59 -0.26
C VAL A 191 -12.22 8.07 -1.48
N GLU A 192 -12.65 9.20 -2.00
CA GLU A 192 -11.98 9.95 -3.06
C GLU A 192 -11.41 11.23 -2.43
N VAL A 193 -10.11 11.48 -2.63
CA VAL A 193 -9.42 12.69 -2.14
C VAL A 193 -8.84 13.42 -3.33
N THR A 194 -9.23 14.68 -3.51
CA THR A 194 -8.74 15.53 -4.59
C THR A 194 -7.91 16.67 -4.03
N ALA A 195 -6.66 16.76 -4.43
CA ALA A 195 -5.73 17.82 -4.08
C ALA A 195 -4.73 18.05 -5.23
N GLY A 196 -4.25 19.27 -5.42
CA GLY A 196 -3.25 19.57 -6.45
C GLY A 196 -3.65 19.24 -7.90
N GLY A 197 -4.93 18.97 -8.16
CA GLY A 197 -5.42 18.54 -9.48
C GLY A 197 -5.45 17.04 -9.68
N THR A 198 -5.00 16.23 -8.72
CA THR A 198 -5.05 14.77 -8.72
C THR A 198 -6.15 14.27 -7.81
N THR A 199 -6.82 13.19 -8.19
CA THR A 199 -7.80 12.50 -7.34
C THR A 199 -7.31 11.09 -7.08
N GLN A 200 -7.16 10.76 -5.82
CA GLN A 200 -6.82 9.43 -5.33
C GLN A 200 -8.05 8.72 -4.80
N LYS A 201 -8.07 7.40 -4.88
CA LYS A 201 -9.17 6.58 -4.36
C LYS A 201 -8.65 5.45 -3.48
N GLN A 202 -9.19 5.32 -2.29
CA GLN A 202 -8.94 4.19 -1.40
C GLN A 202 -10.27 3.62 -0.88
N ALA A 203 -10.23 2.37 -0.44
CA ALA A 203 -11.38 1.72 0.20
C ALA A 203 -11.02 1.24 1.61
N VAL A 204 -11.98 1.30 2.52
CA VAL A 204 -11.89 0.55 3.79
C VAL A 204 -12.19 -0.91 3.48
N ASP A 205 -11.19 -1.75 3.51
CA ASP A 205 -11.29 -3.16 3.14
C ASP A 205 -11.04 -4.12 4.32
N GLY A 206 -11.26 -5.40 4.09
CA GLY A 206 -11.07 -6.47 5.08
C GLY A 206 -9.74 -7.20 4.95
N GLY A 207 -8.81 -6.66 4.14
CA GLY A 207 -7.53 -7.29 3.83
C GLY A 207 -7.63 -8.27 2.65
N HIS A 208 -6.48 -8.51 2.04
CA HIS A 208 -6.35 -9.34 0.84
C HIS A 208 -4.90 -9.87 0.71
N GLY A 209 -4.65 -10.64 -0.34
CA GLY A 209 -3.34 -11.19 -0.65
C GLY A 209 -2.98 -12.41 0.18
N HIS A 210 -1.74 -12.85 0.02
CA HIS A 210 -1.20 -14.01 0.73
C HIS A 210 -1.16 -13.72 2.23
N TYR A 211 -1.50 -14.69 3.05
CA TYR A 211 -1.71 -14.57 4.51
C TYR A 211 -2.90 -13.69 4.94
N GLY A 212 -3.71 -13.15 4.03
CA GLY A 212 -4.88 -12.35 4.38
C GLY A 212 -4.52 -11.10 5.20
N THR A 213 -3.46 -10.40 4.83
CA THR A 213 -2.97 -9.23 5.55
C THR A 213 -4.05 -8.14 5.60
N GLN A 214 -4.43 -7.74 6.81
CA GLN A 214 -5.37 -6.64 7.03
C GLN A 214 -4.64 -5.31 7.00
N LYS A 215 -5.09 -4.39 6.15
CA LYS A 215 -4.64 -3.00 6.18
C LYS A 215 -5.18 -2.24 7.39
N ASP A 216 -4.55 -1.12 7.74
CA ASP A 216 -5.14 -0.19 8.71
C ASP A 216 -6.50 0.31 8.18
N MET A 217 -7.45 0.45 9.08
CA MET A 217 -8.75 1.05 8.79
C MET A 217 -8.73 2.59 8.82
N VAL A 218 -7.59 3.18 9.14
CA VAL A 218 -7.33 4.60 8.93
C VAL A 218 -6.68 4.75 7.57
N LEU A 219 -7.32 5.47 6.68
CA LEU A 219 -6.81 5.75 5.35
C LEU A 219 -5.93 6.99 5.43
N VAL A 220 -4.74 6.94 4.87
CA VAL A 220 -3.83 8.08 4.73
C VAL A 220 -3.70 8.39 3.25
N PHE A 221 -3.80 9.66 2.89
CA PHE A 221 -3.67 10.17 1.55
C PHE A 221 -2.58 11.23 1.53
N GLY A 222 -1.51 11.02 0.79
CA GLY A 222 -0.54 12.06 0.48
C GLY A 222 -1.18 13.08 -0.47
N ILE A 223 -0.92 14.36 -0.26
CA ILE A 223 -1.50 15.45 -1.05
C ILE A 223 -0.44 16.44 -1.55
N GLY A 224 0.83 16.03 -1.58
CA GLY A 224 1.94 16.84 -2.04
C GLY A 224 2.02 18.18 -1.31
N ASP A 225 2.21 19.25 -2.03
CA ASP A 225 2.31 20.64 -1.47
C ASP A 225 0.95 21.26 -1.11
N SER A 226 -0.15 20.55 -1.25
CA SER A 226 -1.49 21.09 -1.01
C SER A 226 -1.76 21.30 0.48
N CYS A 227 -2.30 22.46 0.85
CA CYS A 227 -2.66 22.77 2.24
C CYS A 227 -4.05 22.24 2.64
N SER A 228 -4.83 21.75 1.69
CA SER A 228 -6.17 21.19 1.91
C SER A 228 -6.56 20.26 0.77
N ALA A 229 -7.55 19.41 1.03
CA ALA A 229 -8.10 18.49 0.06
C ALA A 229 -9.63 18.52 0.04
N GLN A 230 -10.22 18.22 -1.12
CA GLN A 230 -11.64 17.89 -1.22
C GLN A 230 -11.79 16.38 -1.01
N VAL A 231 -12.60 16.00 -0.07
CA VAL A 231 -12.82 14.60 0.32
C VAL A 231 -14.27 14.22 0.04
N LYS A 232 -14.47 13.11 -0.65
CA LYS A 232 -15.77 12.50 -0.87
C LYS A 232 -15.77 11.09 -0.34
N VAL A 233 -16.68 10.81 0.60
CA VAL A 233 -16.91 9.48 1.16
C VAL A 233 -18.16 8.87 0.53
N ILE A 234 -18.02 7.69 -0.04
CA ILE A 234 -19.12 6.87 -0.57
C ILE A 234 -19.35 5.74 0.43
N TRP A 235 -20.45 5.80 1.19
CA TRP A 235 -20.74 4.88 2.27
C TRP A 235 -21.21 3.50 1.78
N PRO A 236 -20.91 2.41 2.52
CA PRO A 236 -21.29 1.05 2.13
C PRO A 236 -22.75 0.70 2.51
N ASP A 237 -23.65 1.66 2.41
CA ASP A 237 -25.08 1.42 2.57
C ASP A 237 -25.73 1.03 1.22
N LYS A 238 -26.99 0.59 1.28
CA LYS A 238 -27.70 0.07 0.09
C LYS A 238 -27.83 1.06 -1.06
N VAL A 239 -27.86 2.36 -0.76
CA VAL A 239 -28.05 3.43 -1.74
C VAL A 239 -26.75 4.16 -2.07
N ARG A 240 -25.65 3.74 -1.45
CA ARG A 240 -24.32 4.34 -1.67
C ARG A 240 -24.35 5.85 -1.41
N THR A 241 -24.85 6.24 -0.24
CA THR A 241 -24.88 7.65 0.15
C THR A 241 -23.49 8.26 0.13
N THR A 242 -23.41 9.54 -0.21
CA THR A 242 -22.16 10.29 -0.28
C THR A 242 -22.16 11.45 0.70
N GLN A 243 -20.97 11.79 1.19
CA GLN A 243 -20.69 13.01 1.94
C GLN A 243 -19.43 13.66 1.40
N GLU A 244 -19.40 14.98 1.34
CA GLU A 244 -18.28 15.76 0.81
C GLU A 244 -17.85 16.81 1.82
N PHE A 245 -16.53 17.02 1.93
CA PHE A 245 -15.90 17.94 2.85
C PHE A 245 -14.67 18.59 2.23
N ALA A 246 -14.33 19.80 2.67
CA ALA A 246 -12.99 20.36 2.52
C ALA A 246 -12.24 20.13 3.84
N LEU A 247 -11.06 19.54 3.80
CA LEU A 247 -10.26 19.20 4.99
C LEU A 247 -8.86 19.82 4.86
N ASP A 248 -8.34 20.34 5.95
CA ASP A 248 -6.99 20.89 6.01
C ASP A 248 -5.95 19.76 6.09
N SER A 249 -4.77 19.98 5.55
CA SER A 249 -3.64 19.04 5.59
C SER A 249 -3.06 18.87 6.98
N GLY A 250 -2.24 17.82 7.16
CA GLY A 250 -1.48 17.56 8.37
C GLY A 250 -2.34 17.13 9.57
N SER A 251 -3.50 16.54 9.31
CA SER A 251 -4.44 16.15 10.36
C SER A 251 -5.15 14.85 10.06
N TYR A 252 -5.51 14.15 11.13
CA TYR A 252 -6.44 13.03 11.12
C TYR A 252 -7.84 13.50 11.39
N TYR A 253 -8.80 12.92 10.68
CA TYR A 253 -10.22 13.22 10.82
C TYR A 253 -11.02 11.95 11.11
N TYR A 254 -11.85 12.04 12.15
CA TYR A 254 -12.86 11.06 12.40
C TYR A 254 -14.14 11.47 11.67
N VAL A 255 -14.61 10.62 10.78
CA VAL A 255 -15.76 10.88 9.91
C VAL A 255 -16.82 9.84 10.17
N ARG A 256 -17.92 10.27 10.79
CA ARG A 256 -19.09 9.42 11.00
C ARG A 256 -20.14 9.69 9.94
N GLN A 257 -20.77 8.63 9.46
CA GLN A 257 -21.83 8.76 8.46
C GLN A 257 -22.95 9.70 8.93
N GLY A 258 -23.21 10.77 8.17
CA GLY A 258 -24.23 11.78 8.46
C GLY A 258 -23.76 12.91 9.37
N GLU A 259 -22.51 12.91 9.83
CA GLU A 259 -21.94 13.94 10.71
C GLU A 259 -20.79 14.69 10.01
N MET A 260 -20.45 15.87 10.52
CA MET A 260 -19.28 16.63 10.05
C MET A 260 -17.99 15.99 10.59
N PRO A 261 -16.89 16.01 9.81
CA PRO A 261 -15.61 15.53 10.26
C PRO A 261 -15.11 16.24 11.51
N VAL A 262 -14.47 15.50 12.40
CA VAL A 262 -13.83 16.03 13.60
C VAL A 262 -12.35 15.69 13.57
N ALA A 263 -11.50 16.71 13.59
CA ALA A 263 -10.05 16.51 13.68
C ALA A 263 -9.71 15.84 15.04
N PHE A 264 -8.76 14.91 15.00
CA PHE A 264 -8.22 14.29 16.20
C PHE A 264 -6.71 14.16 16.09
N LYS A 265 -6.03 14.12 17.24
CA LYS A 265 -4.60 13.86 17.31
C LYS A 265 -4.33 12.41 17.71
N PRO A 266 -3.16 11.87 17.37
CA PRO A 266 -2.71 10.57 17.85
C PRO A 266 -2.89 10.45 19.37
N GLY A 267 -3.37 9.27 19.81
CA GLY A 267 -3.67 9.04 21.24
C GLY A 267 -4.99 9.62 21.74
N GLU A 268 -5.61 10.55 21.06
CA GLU A 268 -6.96 11.01 21.37
C GLU A 268 -8.01 9.96 20.98
N LYS A 269 -9.07 9.89 21.76
CA LYS A 269 -10.20 8.99 21.50
C LYS A 269 -11.49 9.79 21.27
N PRO A 270 -11.60 10.53 20.16
CA PRO A 270 -12.73 11.46 19.94
C PRO A 270 -14.09 10.75 19.93
N TRP A 271 -14.12 9.47 19.53
CA TRP A 271 -15.33 8.64 19.44
C TRP A 271 -15.78 8.01 20.77
N PHE A 272 -15.03 8.17 21.86
CA PHE A 272 -15.41 7.65 23.18
C PHE A 272 -16.02 8.70 24.10
N LYS A 273 -16.26 9.92 23.65
CA LYS A 273 -17.09 10.86 24.41
C LYS A 273 -18.53 10.33 24.35
N LYS A 274 -18.96 9.80 25.50
CA LYS A 274 -20.36 9.38 25.73
C LYS A 274 -21.27 10.59 25.71
#